data_3d07dd918fa1e8435a231699ddaa47c7
#
_entry.id   3d07dd918fa1e8435a231699ddaa47c7
#
_cell.length_a   1.000
_cell.length_b   1.000
_cell.length_c   1.000
_cell.angle_alpha   90.00
_cell.angle_beta   90.00
_cell.angle_gamma   90.00
#
_symmetry.space_group_name_H-M   'P 1'
#
loop_
_entity.id
_entity.type
_entity.pdbx_description
1 polymer ?
#
loop_
_entity_poly.entity_id
_entity_poly.type
_entity_poly.pdbx_seq_one_letter_code
_entity_poly.pdbx_strand_id
1 'polypeptide(L)'
;GGTPSAIDSSLIVSMVEALKNKFSFSKDVEITIECNPGTLTDEKASDYIRCGINRISFGLQSTDNKVLKMLGRIHTYEDFIQSLDIARRAGFTNISADIMSALPGQSVNDYTNTLNTVAELGLQHVSAYSLIVEEDTHLYEHLKDYPPLPDEDDERNMYHVTEDILAGAGFHRYEISNYAKPGYESRHNKSYWELTDYIGL
;
A
#
# COMPACT_ATOMS: atom_id res chain seq x y z
N GLY A 1 1.95 1.04 15.45
CA GLY A 1 1.46 -0.09 14.66
C GLY A 1 -0.05 -0.08 14.48
N GLY A 2 -0.56 -0.97 13.65
CA GLY A 2 -1.98 -1.08 13.35
C GLY A 2 -2.41 -0.27 12.14
N THR A 3 -3.72 -0.01 12.03
CA THR A 3 -4.33 0.66 10.88
C THR A 3 -4.80 2.05 11.31
N PRO A 4 -4.06 3.14 11.01
CA PRO A 4 -4.44 4.50 11.43
C PRO A 4 -5.82 4.92 10.94
N SER A 5 -6.22 4.48 9.73
CA SER A 5 -7.54 4.81 9.17
C SER A 5 -8.73 4.15 9.87
N ALA A 6 -8.49 3.16 10.76
CA ALA A 6 -9.56 2.51 11.51
C ALA A 6 -10.06 3.34 12.70
N ILE A 7 -9.23 4.25 13.22
CA ILE A 7 -9.59 5.12 14.35
C ILE A 7 -10.30 6.40 13.89
N ASP A 8 -10.82 7.16 14.85
CA ASP A 8 -11.44 8.46 14.60
C ASP A 8 -10.43 9.45 14.03
N SER A 9 -10.81 10.18 12.97
CA SER A 9 -9.92 11.13 12.29
C SER A 9 -9.47 12.28 13.19
N SER A 10 -10.27 12.65 14.20
CA SER A 10 -9.90 13.70 15.16
C SER A 10 -8.65 13.37 15.96
N LEU A 11 -8.40 12.08 16.25
CA LEU A 11 -7.18 11.63 16.92
C LEU A 11 -5.95 11.79 16.00
N ILE A 12 -6.07 11.45 14.72
CA ILE A 12 -5.01 11.65 13.73
C ILE A 12 -4.72 13.14 13.56
N VAL A 13 -5.76 13.95 13.41
CA VAL A 13 -5.63 15.42 13.31
C VAL A 13 -4.91 15.97 14.56
N SER A 14 -5.34 15.58 15.76
CA SER A 14 -4.72 16.04 17.01
C SER A 14 -3.24 15.66 17.09
N MET A 15 -2.88 14.45 16.64
CA MET A 15 -1.49 13.99 16.61
C MET A 15 -0.65 14.83 15.64
N VAL A 16 -1.13 15.04 14.41
CA VAL A 16 -0.42 15.85 13.40
C VAL A 16 -0.26 17.30 13.89
N GLU A 17 -1.28 17.87 14.51
CA GLU A 17 -1.23 19.21 15.09
C GLU A 17 -0.23 19.32 16.24
N ALA A 18 -0.20 18.32 17.12
CA ALA A 18 0.78 18.26 18.20
C ALA A 18 2.23 18.22 17.67
N LEU A 19 2.47 17.43 16.59
CA LEU A 19 3.77 17.40 15.94
C LEU A 19 4.14 18.74 15.30
N LYS A 20 3.22 19.39 14.60
CA LYS A 20 3.43 20.73 14.02
C LYS A 20 3.74 21.80 15.08
N ASN A 21 3.18 21.67 16.27
CA ASN A 21 3.46 22.58 17.37
C ASN A 21 4.84 22.35 18.03
N LYS A 22 5.42 21.17 17.85
CA LYS A 22 6.72 20.78 18.44
C LYS A 22 7.89 20.88 17.47
N PHE A 23 7.63 20.63 16.18
CA PHE A 23 8.65 20.56 15.15
C PHE A 23 8.37 21.54 14.01
N SER A 24 9.43 22.11 13.45
CA SER A 24 9.33 22.90 12.22
C SER A 24 9.25 21.96 11.01
N PHE A 25 8.11 21.94 10.35
CA PHE A 25 7.94 21.15 9.13
C PHE A 25 8.51 21.90 7.92
N SER A 26 9.16 21.18 7.02
CA SER A 26 9.55 21.75 5.73
C SER A 26 8.30 22.07 4.90
N LYS A 27 8.42 23.02 3.96
CA LYS A 27 7.29 23.43 3.10
C LYS A 27 6.76 22.29 2.22
N ASP A 28 7.65 21.35 1.90
CA ASP A 28 7.43 20.20 1.02
C ASP A 28 7.37 18.87 1.78
N VAL A 29 7.07 18.91 3.09
CA VAL A 29 7.00 17.70 3.91
C VAL A 29 6.04 16.67 3.31
N GLU A 30 6.46 15.41 3.27
CA GLU A 30 5.57 14.28 3.00
C GLU A 30 4.97 13.78 4.32
N ILE A 31 3.64 13.75 4.38
CA ILE A 31 2.90 13.17 5.50
C ILE A 31 2.00 12.08 4.93
N THR A 32 2.37 10.83 5.20
CA THR A 32 1.66 9.65 4.70
C THR A 32 0.71 9.09 5.75
N ILE A 33 -0.45 8.64 5.31
CA ILE A 33 -1.35 7.80 6.10
C ILE A 33 -1.56 6.46 5.39
N GLU A 34 -1.44 5.36 6.15
CA GLU A 34 -1.84 4.04 5.70
C GLU A 34 -3.32 3.81 5.93
N CYS A 35 -3.98 3.25 4.94
CA CYS A 35 -5.43 3.08 4.92
C CYS A 35 -5.81 1.67 4.47
N ASN A 36 -6.65 1.00 5.25
CA ASN A 36 -7.32 -0.20 4.76
C ASN A 36 -8.54 0.21 3.92
N PRO A 37 -8.73 -0.39 2.74
CA PRO A 37 -9.95 -0.19 1.96
C PRO A 37 -11.21 -0.40 2.81
N GLY A 38 -12.23 0.41 2.57
CA GLY A 38 -13.49 0.40 3.34
C GLY A 38 -13.46 1.14 4.68
N THR A 39 -12.29 1.63 5.15
CA THR A 39 -12.20 2.42 6.39
C THR A 39 -12.20 3.93 6.16
N LEU A 40 -12.01 4.37 4.92
CA LEU A 40 -11.98 5.77 4.54
C LEU A 40 -13.39 6.27 4.25
N THR A 41 -13.79 7.37 4.87
CA THR A 41 -15.01 8.11 4.57
C THR A 41 -14.68 9.48 3.99
N ASP A 42 -15.65 10.14 3.33
CA ASP A 42 -15.45 11.51 2.81
C ASP A 42 -15.06 12.50 3.92
N GLU A 43 -15.60 12.33 5.14
CA GLU A 43 -15.25 13.13 6.31
C GLU A 43 -13.79 12.91 6.72
N LYS A 44 -13.36 11.65 6.90
CA LYS A 44 -11.98 11.31 7.25
C LYS A 44 -11.00 11.82 6.21
N ALA A 45 -11.27 11.61 4.92
CA ALA A 45 -10.41 12.06 3.85
C ALA A 45 -10.25 13.59 3.84
N SER A 46 -11.34 14.33 4.11
CA SER A 46 -11.30 15.79 4.23
C SER A 46 -10.49 16.24 5.45
N ASP A 47 -10.62 15.56 6.59
CA ASP A 47 -9.86 15.83 7.80
C ASP A 47 -8.36 15.61 7.59
N TYR A 48 -7.99 14.52 6.91
CA TYR A 48 -6.59 14.20 6.59
C TYR A 48 -5.96 15.27 5.70
N ILE A 49 -6.62 15.67 4.62
CA ILE A 49 -6.14 16.75 3.75
C ILE A 49 -6.01 18.06 4.54
N ARG A 50 -7.03 18.41 5.33
CA ARG A 50 -7.04 19.67 6.11
C ARG A 50 -5.92 19.73 7.14
N CYS A 51 -5.57 18.63 7.79
CA CYS A 51 -4.45 18.58 8.72
C CYS A 51 -3.09 18.47 8.03
N GLY A 52 -3.05 18.35 6.68
CA GLY A 52 -1.82 18.41 5.86
C GLY A 52 -1.25 17.03 5.50
N ILE A 53 -1.99 15.94 5.73
CA ILE A 53 -1.64 14.64 5.15
C ILE A 53 -1.79 14.76 3.64
N ASN A 54 -0.74 14.43 2.89
CA ASN A 54 -0.66 14.66 1.44
C ASN A 54 -0.34 13.40 0.62
N ARG A 55 -0.13 12.26 1.29
CA ARG A 55 0.04 10.95 0.67
C ARG A 55 -0.82 9.92 1.39
N ILE A 56 -1.49 9.05 0.65
CA ILE A 56 -2.28 7.94 1.19
C ILE A 56 -1.85 6.63 0.54
N SER A 57 -1.62 5.57 1.35
CA SER A 57 -1.29 4.23 0.87
C SER A 57 -2.40 3.25 1.28
N PHE A 58 -2.92 2.51 0.30
CA PHE A 58 -3.97 1.53 0.52
C PHE A 58 -3.43 0.12 0.52
N GLY A 59 -3.67 -0.64 1.58
CA GLY A 59 -3.36 -2.06 1.66
C GLY A 59 -4.33 -2.90 0.83
N LEU A 60 -4.23 -2.85 -0.51
CA LEU A 60 -5.09 -3.60 -1.43
C LEU A 60 -4.81 -5.10 -1.38
N GLN A 61 -3.56 -5.50 -1.47
CA GLN A 61 -3.00 -6.85 -1.47
C GLN A 61 -3.29 -7.67 -2.75
N SER A 62 -4.53 -7.72 -3.21
CA SER A 62 -4.95 -8.41 -4.45
C SER A 62 -6.22 -7.77 -5.01
N THR A 63 -6.46 -7.94 -6.31
CA THR A 63 -7.73 -7.57 -6.96
C THR A 63 -8.72 -8.74 -7.01
N ASP A 64 -8.32 -9.94 -6.57
CA ASP A 64 -9.20 -11.10 -6.47
C ASP A 64 -9.81 -11.21 -5.06
N ASN A 65 -11.13 -11.07 -4.97
CA ASN A 65 -11.87 -11.15 -3.71
C ASN A 65 -11.74 -12.53 -3.00
N LYS A 66 -11.47 -13.61 -3.74
CA LYS A 66 -11.24 -14.92 -3.14
C LYS A 66 -9.88 -14.95 -2.42
N VAL A 67 -8.87 -14.35 -3.04
CA VAL A 67 -7.53 -14.20 -2.46
C VAL A 67 -7.61 -13.29 -1.23
N LEU A 68 -8.29 -12.14 -1.32
CA LEU A 68 -8.49 -11.25 -0.17
C LEU A 68 -9.14 -11.98 1.00
N LYS A 69 -10.20 -12.74 0.75
CA LYS A 69 -10.88 -13.53 1.78
C LYS A 69 -9.97 -14.60 2.39
N MET A 70 -9.17 -15.28 1.57
CA MET A 70 -8.20 -16.30 2.03
C MET A 70 -7.15 -15.67 2.94
N LEU A 71 -6.69 -14.44 2.65
CA LEU A 71 -5.77 -13.66 3.48
C LEU A 71 -6.41 -13.09 4.75
N GLY A 72 -7.69 -13.38 5.03
CA GLY A 72 -8.41 -12.82 6.17
C GLY A 72 -8.72 -11.32 6.05
N ARG A 73 -8.65 -10.76 4.83
CA ARG A 73 -9.01 -9.35 4.61
C ARG A 73 -10.51 -9.18 4.70
N ILE A 74 -10.94 -8.11 5.36
CA ILE A 74 -12.35 -7.78 5.55
C ILE A 74 -12.94 -6.96 4.40
N HIS A 75 -12.07 -6.37 3.55
CA HIS A 75 -12.46 -5.55 2.40
C HIS A 75 -12.47 -6.38 1.11
N THR A 76 -13.18 -5.86 0.14
CA THR A 76 -13.23 -6.35 -1.24
C THR A 76 -12.47 -5.40 -2.18
N TYR A 77 -12.27 -5.81 -3.43
CA TYR A 77 -11.71 -4.94 -4.47
C TYR A 77 -12.63 -3.72 -4.73
N GLU A 78 -13.95 -3.92 -4.66
CA GLU A 78 -14.95 -2.86 -4.81
C GLU A 78 -14.84 -1.81 -3.68
N ASP A 79 -14.58 -2.24 -2.45
CA ASP A 79 -14.32 -1.33 -1.32
C ASP A 79 -13.05 -0.51 -1.54
N PHE A 80 -12.02 -1.10 -2.18
CA PHE A 80 -10.82 -0.36 -2.56
C PHE A 80 -11.13 0.70 -3.63
N ILE A 81 -11.88 0.36 -4.68
CA ILE A 81 -12.28 1.32 -5.72
C ILE A 81 -13.08 2.47 -5.12
N GLN A 82 -14.02 2.18 -4.21
CA GLN A 82 -14.77 3.22 -3.51
C GLN A 82 -13.85 4.11 -2.66
N SER A 83 -12.90 3.52 -1.93
CA SER A 83 -11.94 4.27 -1.12
C SER A 83 -11.02 5.15 -1.96
N LEU A 84 -10.59 4.64 -3.13
CA LEU A 84 -9.79 5.38 -4.11
C LEU A 84 -10.56 6.61 -4.64
N ASP A 85 -11.84 6.45 -4.96
CA ASP A 85 -12.69 7.55 -5.41
C ASP A 85 -12.92 8.60 -4.32
N ILE A 86 -13.11 8.18 -3.07
CA ILE A 86 -13.19 9.08 -1.91
C ILE A 86 -11.89 9.89 -1.76
N ALA A 87 -10.73 9.24 -1.82
CA ALA A 87 -9.44 9.91 -1.71
C ALA A 87 -9.25 10.97 -2.81
N ARG A 88 -9.61 10.63 -4.06
CA ARG A 88 -9.53 11.55 -5.20
C ARG A 88 -10.47 12.75 -5.06
N ARG A 89 -11.72 12.51 -4.66
CA ARG A 89 -12.69 13.61 -4.42
C ARG A 89 -12.22 14.54 -3.31
N ALA A 90 -11.57 14.02 -2.28
CA ALA A 90 -11.00 14.84 -1.21
C ALA A 90 -9.78 15.66 -1.63
N GLY A 91 -9.16 15.33 -2.78
CA GLY A 91 -8.02 16.08 -3.33
C GLY A 91 -6.64 15.40 -3.16
N PHE A 92 -6.59 14.12 -2.76
CA PHE A 92 -5.33 13.37 -2.78
C PHE A 92 -4.83 13.21 -4.22
N THR A 93 -3.60 13.63 -4.47
CA THR A 93 -2.90 13.49 -5.75
C THR A 93 -1.69 12.57 -5.67
N ASN A 94 -1.33 12.11 -4.47
CA ASN A 94 -0.28 11.11 -4.22
C ASN A 94 -0.90 9.90 -3.53
N ILE A 95 -1.29 8.92 -4.35
CA ILE A 95 -2.01 7.73 -3.90
C ILE A 95 -1.20 6.49 -4.25
N SER A 96 -0.99 5.63 -3.25
CA SER A 96 -0.30 4.35 -3.37
C SER A 96 -1.25 3.19 -3.14
N ALA A 97 -0.94 2.05 -3.76
CA ALA A 97 -1.52 0.76 -3.38
C ALA A 97 -0.42 -0.25 -3.11
N ASP A 98 -0.64 -1.07 -2.08
CA ASP A 98 0.25 -2.17 -1.73
C ASP A 98 -0.37 -3.47 -2.25
N ILE A 99 0.39 -4.26 -2.99
CA ILE A 99 -0.01 -5.56 -3.55
C ILE A 99 0.99 -6.64 -3.14
N MET A 100 0.51 -7.88 -3.10
CA MET A 100 1.33 -9.01 -2.68
C MET A 100 1.43 -10.05 -3.79
N SER A 101 2.64 -10.56 -4.02
CA SER A 101 2.94 -11.73 -4.82
C SER A 101 3.21 -12.95 -3.94
N ALA A 102 3.38 -14.10 -4.58
CA ALA A 102 3.71 -15.37 -3.94
C ALA A 102 2.68 -15.81 -2.87
N LEU A 103 1.42 -15.46 -3.05
CA LEU A 103 0.33 -15.87 -2.16
C LEU A 103 -0.01 -17.35 -2.34
N PRO A 104 -0.52 -18.05 -1.29
CA PRO A 104 -0.92 -19.44 -1.42
C PRO A 104 -1.87 -19.68 -2.60
N GLY A 105 -1.50 -20.59 -3.49
CA GLY A 105 -2.28 -20.95 -4.69
C GLY A 105 -2.27 -19.90 -5.81
N GLN A 106 -1.53 -18.81 -5.68
CA GLN A 106 -1.43 -17.78 -6.71
C GLN A 106 -0.51 -18.23 -7.84
N SER A 107 -1.01 -18.25 -9.06
CA SER A 107 -0.17 -18.44 -10.26
C SER A 107 0.43 -17.10 -10.73
N VAL A 108 1.48 -17.18 -11.56
CA VAL A 108 2.05 -16.00 -12.24
C VAL A 108 0.97 -15.25 -13.03
N ASN A 109 0.03 -15.97 -13.66
CA ASN A 109 -1.07 -15.36 -14.42
C ASN A 109 -2.05 -14.60 -13.52
N ASP A 110 -2.41 -15.14 -12.34
CA ASP A 110 -3.30 -14.47 -11.38
C ASP A 110 -2.67 -13.17 -10.87
N TYR A 111 -1.38 -13.22 -10.55
CA TYR A 111 -0.64 -12.03 -10.14
C TYR A 111 -0.50 -11.00 -11.28
N THR A 112 -0.23 -11.46 -12.50
CA THR A 112 -0.19 -10.62 -13.71
C THR A 112 -1.52 -9.88 -13.92
N ASN A 113 -2.67 -10.54 -13.71
CA ASN A 113 -3.98 -9.90 -13.80
C ASN A 113 -4.15 -8.80 -12.75
N THR A 114 -3.68 -9.03 -11.51
CA THR A 114 -3.66 -8.02 -10.46
C THR A 114 -2.81 -6.81 -10.88
N LEU A 115 -1.59 -7.05 -11.39
CA LEU A 115 -0.69 -5.98 -11.85
C LEU A 115 -1.29 -5.14 -12.98
N ASN A 116 -1.85 -5.78 -14.01
CA ASN A 116 -2.49 -5.07 -15.12
C ASN A 116 -3.64 -4.19 -14.64
N THR A 117 -4.50 -4.72 -13.75
CA THR A 117 -5.58 -3.96 -13.15
C THR A 117 -5.05 -2.75 -12.40
N VAL A 118 -4.04 -2.94 -11.54
CA VAL A 118 -3.46 -1.86 -10.73
C VAL A 118 -2.75 -0.80 -11.60
N ALA A 119 -2.09 -1.22 -12.68
CA ALA A 119 -1.41 -0.32 -13.60
C ALA A 119 -2.36 0.69 -14.27
N GLU A 120 -3.64 0.29 -14.49
CA GLU A 120 -4.68 1.12 -15.12
C GLU A 120 -5.38 2.06 -14.14
N LEU A 121 -5.19 1.90 -12.84
CA LEU A 121 -5.89 2.69 -11.82
C LEU A 121 -5.42 4.14 -11.70
N GLY A 122 -4.40 4.56 -12.44
CA GLY A 122 -3.90 5.94 -12.39
C GLY A 122 -3.29 6.33 -11.04
N LEU A 123 -2.68 5.37 -10.34
CA LEU A 123 -1.93 5.58 -9.10
C LEU A 123 -0.59 6.28 -9.37
N GLN A 124 0.01 6.83 -8.33
CA GLN A 124 1.32 7.46 -8.38
C GLN A 124 2.43 6.54 -7.88
N HIS A 125 2.08 5.55 -7.06
CA HIS A 125 3.02 4.65 -6.42
C HIS A 125 2.38 3.26 -6.24
N VAL A 126 3.21 2.21 -6.32
CA VAL A 126 2.82 0.83 -6.04
C VAL A 126 3.92 0.17 -5.20
N SER A 127 3.54 -0.40 -4.06
CA SER A 127 4.40 -1.32 -3.31
C SER A 127 4.02 -2.75 -3.71
N ALA A 128 4.96 -3.50 -4.27
CA ALA A 128 4.76 -4.87 -4.73
C ALA A 128 5.79 -5.78 -4.06
N TYR A 129 5.36 -6.54 -3.06
CA TYR A 129 6.25 -7.40 -2.28
C TYR A 129 5.74 -8.83 -2.21
N SER A 130 6.68 -9.78 -2.11
CA SER A 130 6.37 -11.20 -1.93
C SER A 130 5.91 -11.48 -0.52
N LEU A 131 5.00 -12.44 -0.38
CA LEU A 131 4.62 -12.96 0.91
C LEU A 131 5.85 -13.58 1.61
N ILE A 132 6.10 -13.15 2.83
CA ILE A 132 7.03 -13.83 3.75
C ILE A 132 6.20 -14.52 4.83
N VAL A 133 6.39 -15.83 4.97
CA VAL A 133 5.71 -16.61 6.01
C VAL A 133 6.54 -16.51 7.28
N GLU A 134 6.11 -15.66 8.21
CA GLU A 134 6.79 -15.42 9.47
C GLU A 134 6.29 -16.36 10.56
N GLU A 135 7.20 -16.82 11.43
CA GLU A 135 6.89 -17.61 12.63
C GLU A 135 5.87 -16.85 13.51
N ASP A 136 5.11 -17.57 14.30
CA ASP A 136 4.07 -17.04 15.21
C ASP A 136 2.90 -16.31 14.51
N THR A 137 2.75 -16.47 13.18
CA THR A 137 1.57 -15.99 12.44
C THR A 137 0.56 -17.09 12.22
N HIS A 138 -0.73 -16.75 12.13
CA HIS A 138 -1.79 -17.72 11.81
C HIS A 138 -1.50 -18.47 10.51
N LEU A 139 -0.95 -17.81 9.50
CA LEU A 139 -0.57 -18.45 8.24
C LEU A 139 0.52 -19.51 8.45
N TYR A 140 1.57 -19.20 9.24
CA TYR A 140 2.65 -20.14 9.55
C TYR A 140 2.12 -21.39 10.27
N GLU A 141 1.30 -21.20 11.30
CA GLU A 141 0.75 -22.30 12.10
C GLU A 141 -0.20 -23.22 11.30
N HIS A 142 -0.87 -22.67 10.29
CA HIS A 142 -1.89 -23.36 9.50
C HIS A 142 -1.53 -23.50 8.02
N LEU A 143 -0.25 -23.37 7.67
CA LEU A 143 0.20 -23.36 6.27
C LEU A 143 -0.28 -24.57 5.46
N LYS A 144 -0.38 -25.74 6.10
CA LYS A 144 -0.91 -26.99 5.49
C LYS A 144 -2.39 -26.94 5.11
N ASP A 145 -3.14 -25.99 5.66
CA ASP A 145 -4.58 -25.81 5.40
C ASP A 145 -4.83 -24.85 4.23
N TYR A 146 -3.75 -24.21 3.73
CA TYR A 146 -3.76 -23.34 2.56
C TYR A 146 -3.31 -24.08 1.30
N PRO A 147 -3.68 -23.58 0.12
CA PRO A 147 -3.05 -24.03 -1.13
C PRO A 147 -1.51 -23.91 -1.06
N PRO A 148 -0.77 -24.70 -1.84
CA PRO A 148 0.69 -24.61 -1.85
C PRO A 148 1.15 -23.21 -2.25
N LEU A 149 2.27 -22.78 -1.69
CA LEU A 149 2.96 -21.57 -2.14
C LEU A 149 3.53 -21.79 -3.55
N PRO A 150 3.66 -20.73 -4.36
CA PRO A 150 4.43 -20.77 -5.60
C PRO A 150 5.87 -21.26 -5.33
N ASP A 151 6.48 -21.87 -6.31
CA ASP A 151 7.89 -22.22 -6.22
C ASP A 151 8.83 -21.02 -6.52
N GLU A 152 10.12 -21.22 -6.33
CA GLU A 152 11.12 -20.15 -6.49
C GLU A 152 11.16 -19.60 -7.94
N ASP A 153 10.86 -20.43 -8.95
CA ASP A 153 10.82 -20.00 -10.34
C ASP A 153 9.58 -19.14 -10.61
N ASP A 154 8.44 -19.50 -10.06
CA ASP A 154 7.21 -18.71 -10.12
C ASP A 154 7.37 -17.37 -9.39
N GLU A 155 7.97 -17.37 -8.19
CA GLU A 155 8.26 -16.12 -7.47
C GLU A 155 9.18 -15.20 -8.26
N ARG A 156 10.23 -15.75 -8.85
CA ARG A 156 11.15 -15.00 -9.72
C ARG A 156 10.43 -14.42 -10.94
N ASN A 157 9.55 -15.22 -11.56
CA ASN A 157 8.75 -14.76 -12.69
C ASN A 157 7.78 -13.64 -12.27
N MET A 158 7.13 -13.75 -11.10
CA MET A 158 6.28 -12.68 -10.56
C MET A 158 7.07 -11.39 -10.32
N TYR A 159 8.30 -11.50 -9.82
CA TYR A 159 9.17 -10.34 -9.64
C TYR A 159 9.51 -9.64 -10.96
N HIS A 160 9.88 -10.40 -11.99
CA HIS A 160 10.22 -9.84 -13.31
C HIS A 160 8.99 -9.24 -14.01
N VAL A 161 7.86 -9.91 -13.99
CA VAL A 161 6.64 -9.40 -14.63
C VAL A 161 6.14 -8.12 -13.95
N THR A 162 6.41 -7.95 -12.64
CA THR A 162 6.11 -6.71 -11.93
C THR A 162 6.85 -5.53 -12.54
N GLU A 163 8.16 -5.69 -12.76
CA GLU A 163 8.99 -4.64 -13.35
C GLU A 163 8.52 -4.29 -14.76
N ASP A 164 8.28 -5.30 -15.60
CA ASP A 164 7.89 -5.11 -17.00
C ASP A 164 6.53 -4.38 -17.13
N ILE A 165 5.52 -4.82 -16.38
CA ILE A 165 4.17 -4.23 -16.43
C ILE A 165 4.16 -2.81 -15.86
N LEU A 166 4.76 -2.60 -14.69
CA LEU A 166 4.76 -1.29 -14.08
C LEU A 166 5.62 -0.29 -14.86
N ALA A 167 6.75 -0.72 -15.44
CA ALA A 167 7.53 0.12 -16.34
C ALA A 167 6.73 0.52 -17.58
N GLY A 168 5.98 -0.41 -18.18
CA GLY A 168 5.06 -0.15 -19.28
C GLY A 168 3.96 0.86 -18.95
N ALA A 169 3.57 0.96 -17.67
CA ALA A 169 2.58 1.93 -17.15
C ALA A 169 3.20 3.25 -16.65
N GLY A 170 4.51 3.45 -16.85
CA GLY A 170 5.23 4.67 -16.53
C GLY A 170 5.72 4.78 -15.09
N PHE A 171 5.76 3.66 -14.37
CA PHE A 171 6.43 3.58 -13.07
C PHE A 171 7.89 3.17 -13.28
N HIS A 172 8.76 3.58 -12.36
CA HIS A 172 10.13 3.06 -12.26
C HIS A 172 10.34 2.47 -10.88
N ARG A 173 11.11 1.41 -10.81
CA ARG A 173 11.53 0.83 -9.54
C ARG A 173 12.62 1.70 -8.93
N TYR A 174 12.42 2.18 -7.71
CA TYR A 174 13.41 3.01 -7.01
C TYR A 174 14.05 2.30 -5.80
N GLU A 175 13.51 1.15 -5.40
CA GLU A 175 14.10 0.21 -4.45
C GLU A 175 13.52 -1.20 -4.71
N ILE A 176 13.72 -2.18 -3.83
CA ILE A 176 13.45 -3.61 -4.08
C ILE A 176 11.97 -3.87 -4.42
N SER A 177 11.05 -3.29 -3.64
CA SER A 177 9.61 -3.59 -3.69
C SER A 177 8.75 -2.40 -4.10
N ASN A 178 9.33 -1.21 -4.26
CA ASN A 178 8.56 0.00 -4.48
C ASN A 178 8.80 0.62 -5.86
N TYR A 179 7.68 0.95 -6.49
CA TYR A 179 7.60 1.50 -7.84
C TYR A 179 6.83 2.82 -7.79
N ALA A 180 7.32 3.85 -8.47
CA ALA A 180 6.69 5.16 -8.49
C ALA A 180 6.72 5.79 -9.88
N LYS A 181 5.77 6.68 -10.15
CA LYS A 181 5.91 7.64 -11.24
C LYS A 181 6.96 8.67 -10.86
N PRO A 182 7.69 9.27 -11.82
CA PRO A 182 8.73 10.25 -11.53
C PRO A 182 8.25 11.36 -10.58
N GLY A 183 8.96 11.55 -9.46
CA GLY A 183 8.64 12.54 -8.44
C GLY A 183 7.62 12.11 -7.38
N TYR A 184 7.19 10.84 -7.39
CA TYR A 184 6.27 10.28 -6.41
C TYR A 184 6.89 9.13 -5.58
N GLU A 185 8.22 8.99 -5.62
CA GLU A 185 8.93 8.04 -4.74
C GLU A 185 8.66 8.39 -3.28
N SER A 186 8.27 7.40 -2.48
CA SER A 186 8.06 7.62 -1.04
C SER A 186 9.35 8.09 -0.37
N ARG A 187 9.34 9.29 0.16
CA ARG A 187 10.51 9.89 0.85
C ARG A 187 10.83 9.10 2.11
N HIS A 188 9.82 8.60 2.80
CA HIS A 188 10.00 7.75 3.97
C HIS A 188 10.73 6.45 3.60
N ASN A 189 10.31 5.73 2.55
CA ASN A 189 10.97 4.50 2.11
C ASN A 189 12.42 4.76 1.67
N LYS A 190 12.65 5.85 0.91
CA LYS A 190 14.01 6.24 0.51
C LYS A 190 14.92 6.53 1.68
N SER A 191 14.41 7.15 2.76
CA SER A 191 15.22 7.51 3.93
C SER A 191 15.87 6.30 4.59
N TYR A 192 15.24 5.12 4.56
CA TYR A 192 15.86 3.87 5.05
C TYR A 192 17.07 3.45 4.22
N TRP A 193 16.96 3.54 2.90
CA TRP A 193 18.05 3.19 1.98
C TRP A 193 19.19 4.21 2.00
N GLU A 194 18.85 5.47 2.27
CA GLU A 194 19.81 6.57 2.41
C GLU A 194 20.42 6.65 3.83
N LEU A 195 20.03 5.75 4.74
CA LEU A 195 20.47 5.71 6.13
C LEU A 195 20.24 7.04 6.86
N THR A 196 19.13 7.72 6.54
CA THR A 196 18.76 8.98 7.18
C THR A 196 18.28 8.71 8.61
N ASP A 197 18.72 9.51 9.57
CA ASP A 197 18.26 9.42 10.95
C ASP A 197 16.74 9.65 11.04
N TYR A 198 16.07 8.81 11.84
CA TYR A 198 14.64 8.94 12.09
C TYR A 198 14.32 8.72 13.57
N ILE A 199 13.14 9.18 13.98
CA ILE A 199 12.60 8.99 15.33
C ILE A 199 11.42 8.02 15.22
N GLY A 200 11.52 6.85 15.87
CA GLY A 200 10.39 5.95 16.10
C GLY A 200 9.55 6.42 17.29
N LEU A 201 8.23 6.38 17.15
CA LEU A 201 7.25 6.76 18.18
C LEU A 201 6.39 5.57 18.59
#